data_dfa6b8aa8a4bcd31737a0dca7d9eeade
#
_entry.id   dfa6b8aa8a4bcd31737a0dca7d9eeade
#
_cell.length_a   1.000
_cell.length_b   1.000
_cell.length_c   1.000
_cell.angle_alpha   90.00
_cell.angle_beta   90.00
_cell.angle_gamma   90.00
#
_symmetry.space_group_name_H-M   'P 1'
#
loop_
_entity.id
_entity.type
_entity.pdbx_description
1 polymer ?
#
loop_
_entity_poly.entity_id
_entity_poly.type
_entity_poly.pdbx_seq_one_letter_code
_entity_poly.pdbx_strand_id
1 'polypeptide(L)'
;MEMVLLTALGVGGATVIGAVIGFIFRKTSHKFSDIVLAFAAGVMLAAAVFGLILPSVEYGGKYGLITTVAGIFAGAVALNLIDKLVPHLHKMSGGLEEAHTGNEKLNKVLLFVLAIAIHNLPEGIAAGVGFGTGNTADAFIIAGGIALQNIPEGMVIIAPMLAAGIKPKKTFLFAALTGVVEVVGTLLGYFAVTLSTAILPFALAFAGGTMLYVISDEMIPETHAHGEERGATYSLLFGFCLMLVCDILLG
;
A
#
# COMPACT_ATOMS: atom_id res chain seq x y z
N MET A 1 -2.66 -10.52 -21.04
CA MET A 1 -3.91 -9.94 -20.52
C MET A 1 -4.54 -10.80 -19.43
N GLU A 2 -4.74 -12.09 -19.66
CA GLU A 2 -5.34 -12.98 -18.66
C GLU A 2 -4.57 -13.01 -17.34
N MET A 3 -3.25 -13.17 -17.39
CA MET A 3 -2.39 -13.13 -16.21
C MET A 3 -2.47 -11.78 -15.47
N VAL A 4 -2.51 -10.68 -16.20
CA VAL A 4 -2.65 -9.33 -15.59
C VAL A 4 -3.98 -9.20 -14.86
N LEU A 5 -5.07 -9.69 -15.44
CA LEU A 5 -6.38 -9.69 -14.78
C LEU A 5 -6.40 -10.57 -13.54
N LEU A 6 -5.81 -11.77 -13.60
CA LEU A 6 -5.68 -12.65 -12.44
C LEU A 6 -4.86 -12.00 -11.32
N THR A 7 -3.75 -11.34 -11.70
CA THR A 7 -2.91 -10.60 -10.75
C THR A 7 -3.66 -9.43 -10.13
N ALA A 8 -4.34 -8.63 -10.94
CA ALA A 8 -5.16 -7.51 -10.45
C ALA A 8 -6.22 -7.98 -9.45
N LEU A 9 -6.94 -9.06 -9.78
CA LEU A 9 -7.93 -9.66 -8.88
C LEU A 9 -7.28 -10.29 -7.65
N GLY A 10 -6.07 -10.83 -7.76
CA GLY A 10 -5.31 -11.38 -6.64
C GLY A 10 -4.88 -10.28 -5.65
N VAL A 11 -4.34 -9.18 -6.16
CA VAL A 11 -3.89 -8.03 -5.36
C VAL A 11 -5.08 -7.38 -4.65
N GLY A 12 -6.12 -6.96 -5.39
CA GLY A 12 -7.31 -6.36 -4.79
C GLY A 12 -8.13 -7.35 -3.95
N GLY A 13 -8.10 -8.65 -4.29
CA GLY A 13 -8.71 -9.71 -3.50
C GLY A 13 -8.03 -9.93 -2.15
N ALA A 14 -6.72 -9.69 -2.04
CA ALA A 14 -5.98 -9.78 -0.79
C ALA A 14 -6.49 -8.77 0.25
N THR A 15 -6.78 -7.53 -0.16
CA THR A 15 -7.42 -6.51 0.69
C THR A 15 -8.80 -6.98 1.18
N VAL A 16 -9.59 -7.61 0.31
CA VAL A 16 -10.89 -8.17 0.69
C VAL A 16 -10.75 -9.33 1.67
N ILE A 17 -9.76 -10.21 1.46
CA ILE A 17 -9.43 -11.30 2.41
C ILE A 17 -9.02 -10.70 3.76
N GLY A 18 -8.17 -9.68 3.75
CA GLY A 18 -7.78 -8.92 4.94
C GLY A 18 -9.00 -8.37 5.69
N ALA A 19 -9.93 -7.75 4.97
CA ALA A 19 -11.17 -7.26 5.56
C ALA A 19 -11.99 -8.37 6.25
N VAL A 20 -12.12 -9.54 5.62
CA VAL A 20 -12.80 -10.70 6.22
C VAL A 20 -12.09 -11.13 7.50
N ILE A 21 -10.76 -11.23 7.48
CA ILE A 21 -9.96 -11.55 8.66
C ILE A 21 -10.14 -10.47 9.74
N GLY A 22 -10.16 -9.19 9.37
CA GLY A 22 -10.41 -8.06 10.26
C GLY A 22 -11.76 -8.16 11.00
N PHE A 23 -12.80 -8.70 10.38
CA PHE A 23 -14.07 -8.98 11.08
C PHE A 23 -13.93 -10.06 12.15
N ILE A 24 -13.06 -11.06 11.95
CA ILE A 24 -12.78 -12.11 12.94
C ILE A 24 -12.03 -11.48 14.13
N PHE A 25 -11.05 -10.65 13.83
CA PHE A 25 -10.17 -10.01 14.82
C PHE A 25 -10.61 -8.59 15.25
N ARG A 26 -11.85 -8.21 15.04
CA ARG A 26 -12.40 -6.85 15.30
C ARG A 26 -12.27 -6.33 16.73
N LYS A 27 -11.89 -7.15 17.69
CA LYS A 27 -11.67 -6.80 19.10
C LYS A 27 -10.19 -6.88 19.50
N THR A 28 -9.30 -6.73 18.57
CA THR A 28 -7.86 -6.77 18.84
C THR A 28 -7.36 -5.50 19.54
N SER A 29 -6.23 -5.63 20.24
CA SER A 29 -5.55 -4.50 20.86
C SER A 29 -4.84 -3.65 19.81
N HIS A 30 -4.59 -2.36 20.10
CA HIS A 30 -3.74 -1.50 19.28
C HIS A 30 -2.37 -2.14 18.99
N LYS A 31 -1.77 -2.76 20.01
CA LYS A 31 -0.52 -3.53 19.88
C LYS A 31 -0.54 -4.56 18.74
N PHE A 32 -1.61 -5.32 18.61
CA PHE A 32 -1.73 -6.31 17.52
C PHE A 32 -1.81 -5.61 16.17
N SER A 33 -2.60 -4.54 16.06
CA SER A 33 -2.72 -3.76 14.83
C SER A 33 -1.39 -3.13 14.43
N ASP A 34 -0.64 -2.56 15.37
CA ASP A 34 0.67 -1.95 15.15
C ASP A 34 1.69 -2.99 14.64
N ILE A 35 1.73 -4.18 15.25
CA ILE A 35 2.61 -5.27 14.81
C ILE A 35 2.26 -5.73 13.39
N VAL A 36 0.97 -5.92 13.10
CA VAL A 36 0.49 -6.37 11.78
C VAL A 36 0.76 -5.32 10.70
N LEU A 37 0.50 -4.05 11.00
CA LEU A 37 0.76 -2.94 10.08
C LEU A 37 2.27 -2.72 9.86
N ALA A 38 3.08 -2.85 10.92
CA ALA A 38 4.53 -2.78 10.81
C ALA A 38 5.12 -3.91 9.95
N PHE A 39 4.57 -5.13 10.04
CA PHE A 39 4.92 -6.22 9.14
C PHE A 39 4.64 -5.84 7.67
N ALA A 40 3.46 -5.30 7.39
CA ALA A 40 3.10 -4.84 6.05
C ALA A 40 4.07 -3.75 5.54
N ALA A 41 4.39 -2.76 6.38
CA ALA A 41 5.37 -1.71 6.04
C ALA A 41 6.75 -2.29 5.68
N GLY A 42 7.18 -3.34 6.37
CA GLY A 42 8.44 -4.04 6.07
C GLY A 42 8.41 -4.75 4.72
N VAL A 43 7.35 -5.50 4.42
CA VAL A 43 7.15 -6.15 3.11
C VAL A 43 7.13 -5.11 1.99
N MET A 44 6.36 -4.03 2.19
CA MET A 44 6.22 -2.94 1.24
C MET A 44 7.55 -2.22 0.98
N LEU A 45 8.36 -2.00 2.03
CA LEU A 45 9.68 -1.38 1.90
C LEU A 45 10.63 -2.23 1.04
N ALA A 46 10.67 -3.55 1.25
CA ALA A 46 11.48 -4.46 0.44
C ALA A 46 10.96 -4.51 -1.02
N ALA A 47 9.66 -4.63 -1.23
CA ALA A 47 9.07 -4.63 -2.56
C ALA A 47 9.35 -3.32 -3.32
N ALA A 48 9.26 -2.16 -2.66
CA ALA A 48 9.59 -0.88 -3.26
C ALA A 48 11.06 -0.79 -3.70
N VAL A 49 11.98 -1.27 -2.86
CA VAL A 49 13.43 -1.19 -3.15
C VAL A 49 13.84 -2.22 -4.20
N PHE A 50 13.56 -3.49 -3.96
CA PHE A 50 14.05 -4.58 -4.80
C PHE A 50 13.19 -4.79 -6.06
N GLY A 51 11.87 -4.70 -5.94
CA GLY A 51 10.96 -4.91 -7.06
C GLY A 51 10.76 -3.71 -7.98
N LEU A 52 10.99 -2.48 -7.51
CA LEU A 52 10.68 -1.28 -8.30
C LEU A 52 11.89 -0.37 -8.51
N ILE A 53 12.57 0.06 -7.43
CA ILE A 53 13.62 1.08 -7.51
C ILE A 53 14.89 0.53 -8.16
N LEU A 54 15.38 -0.62 -7.74
CA LEU A 54 16.57 -1.23 -8.35
C LEU A 54 16.34 -1.61 -9.82
N PRO A 55 15.24 -2.27 -10.21
CA PRO A 55 14.92 -2.50 -11.61
C PRO A 55 14.79 -1.21 -12.43
N SER A 56 14.27 -0.12 -11.85
CA SER A 56 14.24 1.18 -12.54
C SER A 56 15.62 1.66 -12.97
N VAL A 57 16.63 1.49 -12.09
CA VAL A 57 18.03 1.86 -12.43
C VAL A 57 18.55 1.00 -13.59
N GLU A 58 18.28 -0.30 -13.55
CA GLU A 58 18.74 -1.26 -14.55
C GLU A 58 18.08 -1.00 -15.92
N TYR A 59 16.77 -0.88 -15.98
CA TYR A 59 16.03 -0.60 -17.23
C TYR A 59 16.30 0.80 -17.79
N GLY A 60 16.70 1.76 -16.95
CA GLY A 60 17.04 3.12 -17.38
C GLY A 60 18.42 3.25 -18.09
N GLY A 61 19.24 2.20 -18.07
CA GLY A 61 20.54 2.14 -18.75
C GLY A 61 21.44 3.33 -18.37
N LYS A 62 22.00 4.02 -19.37
CA LYS A 62 22.92 5.16 -19.12
C LYS A 62 22.33 6.26 -18.25
N TYR A 63 21.04 6.49 -18.31
CA TYR A 63 20.33 7.53 -17.56
C TYR A 63 19.53 6.98 -16.37
N GLY A 64 19.67 5.68 -16.09
CA GLY A 64 18.90 4.98 -15.07
C GLY A 64 18.89 5.67 -13.71
N LEU A 65 20.06 6.04 -13.20
CA LEU A 65 20.17 6.71 -11.91
C LEU A 65 19.38 8.04 -11.86
N ILE A 66 19.53 8.86 -12.91
CA ILE A 66 18.85 10.18 -12.96
C ILE A 66 17.34 9.99 -13.10
N THR A 67 16.91 9.06 -13.98
CA THR A 67 15.50 8.74 -14.18
C THR A 67 14.86 8.20 -12.90
N THR A 68 15.57 7.31 -12.20
CA THR A 68 15.11 6.72 -10.95
C THR A 68 14.96 7.77 -9.84
N VAL A 69 15.97 8.61 -9.64
CA VAL A 69 15.88 9.69 -8.65
C VAL A 69 14.74 10.65 -8.98
N ALA A 70 14.61 11.06 -10.25
CA ALA A 70 13.50 11.92 -10.68
C ALA A 70 12.13 11.25 -10.45
N GLY A 71 12.01 9.96 -10.77
CA GLY A 71 10.78 9.17 -10.55
C GLY A 71 10.39 9.07 -9.09
N ILE A 72 11.34 8.76 -8.20
CA ILE A 72 11.09 8.67 -6.74
C ILE A 72 10.52 9.99 -6.21
N PHE A 73 11.19 11.11 -6.50
CA PHE A 73 10.71 12.41 -6.04
C PHE A 73 9.39 12.82 -6.69
N ALA A 74 9.18 12.50 -7.97
CA ALA A 74 7.91 12.75 -8.64
C ALA A 74 6.76 11.97 -7.98
N GLY A 75 6.98 10.70 -7.64
CA GLY A 75 6.01 9.88 -6.92
C GLY A 75 5.68 10.42 -5.53
N ALA A 76 6.71 10.73 -4.75
CA ALA A 76 6.54 11.31 -3.43
C ALA A 76 5.79 12.67 -3.47
N VAL A 77 6.16 13.55 -4.42
CA VAL A 77 5.48 14.84 -4.60
C VAL A 77 4.04 14.67 -5.07
N ALA A 78 3.79 13.74 -5.99
CA ALA A 78 2.43 13.46 -6.46
C ALA A 78 1.52 13.02 -5.31
N LEU A 79 1.98 12.10 -4.47
CA LEU A 79 1.21 11.64 -3.32
C LEU A 79 1.02 12.75 -2.28
N ASN A 80 2.08 13.50 -1.95
CA ASN A 80 1.98 14.66 -1.06
C ASN A 80 0.96 15.71 -1.55
N LEU A 81 0.85 15.92 -2.87
CA LEU A 81 -0.14 16.82 -3.44
C LEU A 81 -1.56 16.25 -3.33
N ILE A 82 -1.73 14.94 -3.54
CA ILE A 82 -3.02 14.27 -3.38
C ILE A 82 -3.47 14.37 -1.92
N ASP A 83 -2.60 14.09 -0.97
CA ASP A 83 -2.88 14.22 0.47
C ASP A 83 -3.29 15.63 0.87
N LYS A 84 -2.68 16.65 0.29
CA LYS A 84 -3.06 18.05 0.53
C LYS A 84 -4.43 18.41 -0.06
N LEU A 85 -4.85 17.75 -1.12
CA LEU A 85 -6.17 17.94 -1.73
C LEU A 85 -7.27 17.22 -0.95
N VAL A 86 -6.92 16.15 -0.25
CA VAL A 86 -7.82 15.43 0.64
C VAL A 86 -7.65 15.97 2.06
N PRO A 87 -8.68 16.51 2.72
CA PRO A 87 -8.57 17.12 4.05
C PRO A 87 -7.99 16.13 5.07
N HIS A 88 -6.85 16.49 5.61
CA HIS A 88 -5.86 15.69 6.33
C HIS A 88 -6.34 14.74 7.43
N LEU A 89 -5.84 13.52 7.34
CA LEU A 89 -5.78 12.51 8.40
C LEU A 89 -4.81 12.86 9.54
N HIS A 90 -3.77 13.67 9.29
CA HIS A 90 -2.77 14.08 10.30
C HIS A 90 -3.31 14.75 11.57
N LYS A 91 -4.57 15.18 11.56
CA LYS A 91 -5.26 15.64 12.78
C LYS A 91 -5.94 14.52 13.56
N MET A 92 -5.91 13.29 13.07
CA MET A 92 -6.63 12.16 13.72
C MET A 92 -5.80 11.42 14.76
N SER A 93 -4.48 11.35 14.61
CA SER A 93 -3.60 10.66 15.57
C SER A 93 -3.44 11.37 16.92
N GLY A 94 -3.82 12.64 17.01
CA GLY A 94 -3.75 13.43 18.25
C GLY A 94 -5.06 13.76 18.93
N GLY A 95 -6.22 13.18 18.53
CA GLY A 95 -7.49 13.72 18.98
C GLY A 95 -8.66 12.76 19.08
N LEU A 96 -8.46 11.52 19.55
CA LEU A 96 -9.58 10.60 19.80
C LEU A 96 -10.38 10.94 21.08
N GLU A 97 -9.94 11.92 21.88
CA GLU A 97 -10.54 12.16 23.20
C GLU A 97 -11.72 13.15 23.23
N GLU A 98 -12.00 13.97 22.21
CA GLU A 98 -13.15 14.91 22.24
C GLU A 98 -13.85 15.06 20.90
N ALA A 99 -14.70 14.12 20.53
CA ALA A 99 -15.64 14.31 19.42
C ALA A 99 -17.09 14.28 19.95
N HIS A 100 -17.64 15.44 20.19
CA HIS A 100 -19.03 15.64 20.62
C HIS A 100 -19.98 15.93 19.46
N THR A 101 -19.91 15.17 18.34
CA THR A 101 -21.07 15.03 17.42
C THR A 101 -20.87 13.80 16.54
N GLY A 102 -21.90 13.00 16.34
CA GLY A 102 -21.84 11.75 15.54
C GLY A 102 -21.40 11.93 14.08
N ASN A 103 -21.52 13.15 13.53
CA ASN A 103 -21.10 13.47 12.15
C ASN A 103 -19.58 13.65 12.03
N GLU A 104 -18.91 14.19 13.02
CA GLU A 104 -17.44 14.39 12.95
C GLU A 104 -16.68 13.06 12.98
N LYS A 105 -17.10 12.12 13.83
CA LYS A 105 -16.51 10.80 13.92
C LYS A 105 -16.67 10.02 12.62
N LEU A 106 -17.84 10.10 12.00
CA LEU A 106 -18.12 9.46 10.73
C LEU A 106 -17.24 10.05 9.61
N ASN A 107 -17.12 11.39 9.56
CA ASN A 107 -16.30 12.07 8.56
C ASN A 107 -14.82 11.70 8.69
N LYS A 108 -14.29 11.60 9.91
CA LYS A 108 -12.92 11.17 10.17
C LYS A 108 -12.64 9.77 9.62
N VAL A 109 -13.55 8.82 9.86
CA VAL A 109 -13.39 7.44 9.39
C VAL A 109 -13.54 7.33 7.88
N LEU A 110 -14.42 8.12 7.27
CA LEU A 110 -14.53 8.15 5.80
C LEU A 110 -13.26 8.73 5.16
N LEU A 111 -12.64 9.75 5.76
CA LEU A 111 -11.35 10.28 5.33
C LEU A 111 -10.23 9.23 5.47
N PHE A 112 -10.22 8.46 6.56
CA PHE A 112 -9.27 7.36 6.74
C PHE A 112 -9.40 6.29 5.63
N VAL A 113 -10.62 5.87 5.30
CA VAL A 113 -10.84 4.92 4.20
C VAL A 113 -10.43 5.51 2.85
N LEU A 114 -10.68 6.80 2.64
CA LEU A 114 -10.28 7.47 1.41
C LEU A 114 -8.75 7.55 1.28
N ALA A 115 -8.04 7.81 2.37
CA ALA A 115 -6.58 7.78 2.36
C ALA A 115 -6.07 6.39 1.98
N ILE A 116 -6.55 5.31 2.60
CA ILE A 116 -6.18 3.95 2.21
C ILE A 116 -6.48 3.71 0.72
N ALA A 117 -7.62 4.16 0.20
CA ALA A 117 -7.92 4.03 -1.22
C ALA A 117 -6.93 4.79 -2.11
N ILE A 118 -6.41 5.94 -1.66
CA ILE A 118 -5.38 6.72 -2.36
C ILE A 118 -4.05 5.96 -2.37
N HIS A 119 -3.69 5.29 -1.29
CA HIS A 119 -2.47 4.47 -1.20
C HIS A 119 -2.56 3.21 -2.07
N ASN A 120 -3.71 2.57 -2.11
CA ASN A 120 -3.94 1.37 -2.91
C ASN A 120 -3.82 1.62 -4.42
N LEU A 121 -4.04 2.85 -4.91
CA LEU A 121 -3.89 3.16 -6.33
C LEU A 121 -2.42 3.03 -6.81
N PRO A 122 -1.41 3.66 -6.17
CA PRO A 122 0.00 3.44 -6.48
C PRO A 122 0.44 1.98 -6.37
N GLU A 123 -0.05 1.23 -5.41
CA GLU A 123 0.26 -0.19 -5.23
C GLU A 123 -0.25 -1.02 -6.41
N GLY A 124 -1.50 -0.79 -6.80
CA GLY A 124 -2.03 -1.39 -8.01
C GLY A 124 -1.20 -1.02 -9.24
N ILE A 125 -0.84 0.26 -9.41
CA ILE A 125 0.02 0.72 -10.52
C ILE A 125 1.35 -0.03 -10.50
N ALA A 126 1.99 -0.20 -9.33
CA ALA A 126 3.24 -0.95 -9.18
C ALA A 126 3.11 -2.40 -9.67
N ALA A 127 2.04 -3.10 -9.25
CA ALA A 127 1.74 -4.46 -9.72
C ALA A 127 1.57 -4.52 -11.24
N GLY A 128 0.92 -3.53 -11.84
CA GLY A 128 0.72 -3.46 -13.29
C GLY A 128 1.99 -3.14 -14.07
N VAL A 129 2.79 -2.20 -13.59
CA VAL A 129 4.07 -1.78 -14.20
C VAL A 129 5.08 -2.93 -14.18
N GLY A 130 5.07 -3.78 -13.18
CA GLY A 130 5.91 -4.98 -13.10
C GLY A 130 5.83 -5.87 -14.34
N PHE A 131 4.67 -5.94 -15.02
CA PHE A 131 4.54 -6.68 -16.28
C PHE A 131 5.27 -6.02 -17.46
N GLY A 132 5.69 -4.77 -17.35
CA GLY A 132 6.49 -4.07 -18.37
C GLY A 132 7.93 -4.53 -18.43
N THR A 133 8.45 -5.20 -17.39
CA THR A 133 9.82 -5.75 -17.35
C THR A 133 10.06 -6.85 -18.39
N GLY A 134 8.99 -7.49 -18.88
CA GLY A 134 9.07 -8.65 -19.76
C GLY A 134 9.39 -9.94 -19.02
N ASN A 135 9.72 -9.87 -17.73
CA ASN A 135 9.92 -11.02 -16.86
C ASN A 135 8.65 -11.25 -16.01
N THR A 136 7.95 -12.35 -16.26
CA THR A 136 6.73 -12.67 -15.51
C THR A 136 7.01 -13.09 -14.06
N ALA A 137 8.20 -13.61 -13.74
CA ALA A 137 8.58 -13.94 -12.37
C ALA A 137 8.67 -12.67 -11.53
N ASP A 138 9.38 -11.63 -12.01
CA ASP A 138 9.50 -10.34 -11.32
C ASP A 138 8.10 -9.71 -11.10
N ALA A 139 7.24 -9.76 -12.12
CA ALA A 139 5.87 -9.25 -12.01
C ALA A 139 5.08 -9.95 -10.90
N PHE A 140 5.22 -11.27 -10.77
CA PHE A 140 4.54 -12.05 -9.71
C PHE A 140 5.14 -11.82 -8.33
N ILE A 141 6.45 -11.57 -8.23
CA ILE A 141 7.11 -11.26 -6.95
C ILE A 141 6.61 -9.91 -6.44
N ILE A 142 6.61 -8.89 -7.29
CA ILE A 142 6.07 -7.56 -6.96
C ILE A 142 4.60 -7.67 -6.52
N ALA A 143 3.78 -8.30 -7.34
CA ALA A 143 2.36 -8.46 -7.05
C ALA A 143 2.10 -9.33 -5.81
N GLY A 144 2.91 -10.36 -5.58
CA GLY A 144 2.85 -11.21 -4.39
C GLY A 144 3.21 -10.46 -3.11
N GLY A 145 4.24 -9.62 -3.15
CA GLY A 145 4.59 -8.71 -2.06
C GLY A 145 3.47 -7.74 -1.73
N ILE A 146 2.90 -7.11 -2.77
CA ILE A 146 1.75 -6.20 -2.62
C ILE A 146 0.53 -6.96 -2.05
N ALA A 147 0.19 -8.13 -2.57
CA ALA A 147 -0.91 -8.93 -2.04
C ALA A 147 -0.68 -9.34 -0.58
N LEU A 148 0.56 -9.66 -0.19
CA LEU A 148 0.91 -10.03 1.18
C LEU A 148 0.70 -8.86 2.17
N GLN A 149 1.05 -7.63 1.80
CA GLN A 149 0.84 -6.45 2.64
C GLN A 149 -0.63 -6.00 2.69
N ASN A 150 -1.39 -6.20 1.62
CA ASN A 150 -2.79 -5.81 1.52
C ASN A 150 -3.69 -6.59 2.49
N ILE A 151 -3.31 -7.81 2.88
CA ILE A 151 -4.04 -8.56 3.92
C ILE A 151 -4.03 -7.81 5.26
N PRO A 152 -2.88 -7.44 5.86
CA PRO A 152 -2.81 -6.54 7.01
C PRO A 152 -3.60 -5.24 6.84
N GLU A 153 -3.45 -4.57 5.72
CA GLU A 153 -4.11 -3.28 5.47
C GLU A 153 -5.63 -3.39 5.43
N GLY A 154 -6.16 -4.40 4.73
CA GLY A 154 -7.58 -4.71 4.76
C GLY A 154 -8.12 -5.02 6.16
N MET A 155 -7.30 -5.65 7.01
CA MET A 155 -7.67 -5.95 8.40
C MET A 155 -7.84 -4.68 9.25
N VAL A 156 -6.90 -3.73 9.15
CA VAL A 156 -6.87 -2.55 10.03
C VAL A 156 -8.00 -1.56 9.75
N ILE A 157 -8.62 -1.60 8.58
CA ILE A 157 -9.79 -0.77 8.23
C ILE A 157 -11.01 -1.11 9.10
N ILE A 158 -11.18 -2.36 9.50
CA ILE A 158 -12.46 -2.87 10.04
C ILE A 158 -12.76 -2.31 11.43
N ALA A 159 -11.80 -2.37 12.34
CA ALA A 159 -12.03 -1.97 13.74
C ALA A 159 -12.39 -0.47 13.89
N PRO A 160 -11.69 0.50 13.28
CA PRO A 160 -12.03 1.91 13.35
C PRO A 160 -13.42 2.22 12.78
N MET A 161 -13.78 1.58 11.65
CA MET A 161 -15.09 1.80 11.03
C MET A 161 -16.24 1.30 11.91
N LEU A 162 -16.10 0.13 12.51
CA LEU A 162 -17.10 -0.42 13.42
C LEU A 162 -17.20 0.44 14.70
N ALA A 163 -16.06 0.91 15.23
CA ALA A 163 -16.00 1.79 16.40
C ALA A 163 -16.65 3.16 16.12
N ALA A 164 -16.64 3.63 14.86
CA ALA A 164 -17.36 4.82 14.42
C ALA A 164 -18.88 4.60 14.23
N GLY A 165 -19.38 3.37 14.47
CA GLY A 165 -20.79 3.03 14.32
C GLY A 165 -21.23 2.71 12.90
N ILE A 166 -20.29 2.51 11.97
CA ILE A 166 -20.62 2.11 10.61
C ILE A 166 -21.09 0.65 10.62
N LYS A 167 -22.21 0.39 9.92
CA LYS A 167 -22.79 -0.97 9.86
C LYS A 167 -21.82 -1.96 9.20
N PRO A 168 -21.71 -3.20 9.67
CA PRO A 168 -20.76 -4.20 9.13
C PRO A 168 -20.80 -4.35 7.61
N LYS A 169 -21.99 -4.36 7.01
CA LYS A 169 -22.14 -4.44 5.54
C LYS A 169 -21.49 -3.26 4.81
N LYS A 170 -21.64 -2.03 5.34
CA LYS A 170 -21.02 -0.83 4.77
C LYS A 170 -19.51 -0.85 5.00
N THR A 171 -19.06 -1.28 6.17
CA THR A 171 -17.62 -1.47 6.48
C THR A 171 -16.97 -2.42 5.47
N PHE A 172 -17.58 -3.58 5.25
CA PHE A 172 -17.08 -4.53 4.26
C PHE A 172 -17.07 -3.95 2.84
N LEU A 173 -18.15 -3.25 2.44
CA LEU A 173 -18.22 -2.63 1.12
C LEU A 173 -17.12 -1.59 0.91
N PHE A 174 -16.85 -0.73 1.88
CA PHE A 174 -15.78 0.26 1.79
C PHE A 174 -14.40 -0.41 1.68
N ALA A 175 -14.12 -1.41 2.52
CA ALA A 175 -12.86 -2.17 2.42
C ALA A 175 -12.73 -2.91 1.07
N ALA A 176 -13.81 -3.45 0.53
CA ALA A 176 -13.78 -4.08 -0.79
C ALA A 176 -13.56 -3.05 -1.91
N LEU A 177 -14.10 -1.83 -1.77
CA LEU A 177 -13.87 -0.75 -2.74
C LEU A 177 -12.42 -0.29 -2.78
N THR A 178 -11.70 -0.29 -1.65
CA THR A 178 -10.25 0.01 -1.68
C THR A 178 -9.49 -1.04 -2.49
N GLY A 179 -9.84 -2.33 -2.38
CA GLY A 179 -9.28 -3.39 -3.25
C GLY A 179 -9.65 -3.23 -4.73
N VAL A 180 -10.82 -2.68 -5.06
CA VAL A 180 -11.17 -2.36 -6.47
C VAL A 180 -10.26 -1.25 -7.02
N VAL A 181 -9.84 -0.29 -6.21
CA VAL A 181 -8.87 0.74 -6.62
C VAL A 181 -7.53 0.12 -7.05
N GLU A 182 -7.07 -0.92 -6.36
CA GLU A 182 -5.87 -1.68 -6.74
C GLU A 182 -6.04 -2.38 -8.10
N VAL A 183 -7.21 -2.99 -8.34
CA VAL A 183 -7.51 -3.59 -9.65
C VAL A 183 -7.41 -2.55 -10.77
N VAL A 184 -8.02 -1.38 -10.56
CA VAL A 184 -7.94 -0.26 -11.51
C VAL A 184 -6.50 0.20 -11.69
N GLY A 185 -5.75 0.37 -10.59
CA GLY A 185 -4.32 0.73 -10.60
C GLY A 185 -3.50 -0.25 -11.41
N THR A 186 -3.68 -1.56 -11.21
CA THR A 186 -2.96 -2.61 -11.94
C THR A 186 -3.20 -2.54 -13.44
N LEU A 187 -4.44 -2.31 -13.85
CA LEU A 187 -4.75 -2.13 -15.27
C LEU A 187 -4.13 -0.86 -15.84
N LEU A 188 -4.19 0.26 -15.12
CA LEU A 188 -3.59 1.53 -15.53
C LEU A 188 -2.07 1.39 -15.67
N GLY A 189 -1.38 0.78 -14.70
CA GLY A 189 0.06 0.52 -14.75
C GLY A 189 0.46 -0.34 -15.94
N TYR A 190 -0.24 -1.44 -16.14
CA TYR A 190 -0.03 -2.33 -17.27
C TYR A 190 -0.19 -1.62 -18.63
N PHE A 191 -1.31 -0.91 -18.83
CA PHE A 191 -1.54 -0.19 -20.08
C PHE A 191 -0.51 0.91 -20.31
N ALA A 192 -0.11 1.64 -19.28
CA ALA A 192 0.89 2.70 -19.39
C ALA A 192 2.20 2.16 -19.96
N VAL A 193 2.75 1.07 -19.42
CA VAL A 193 4.02 0.48 -19.89
C VAL A 193 3.88 -0.26 -21.21
N THR A 194 2.69 -0.77 -21.51
CA THR A 194 2.41 -1.42 -22.81
C THR A 194 2.35 -0.39 -23.94
N LEU A 195 1.85 0.81 -23.67
CA LEU A 195 1.84 1.91 -24.67
C LEU A 195 3.24 2.44 -24.98
N SER A 196 4.13 2.47 -24.00
CA SER A 196 5.51 2.91 -24.19
C SER A 196 6.45 2.29 -23.16
N THR A 197 7.30 1.37 -23.60
CA THR A 197 8.35 0.79 -22.76
C THR A 197 9.41 1.81 -22.32
N ALA A 198 9.53 2.94 -23.04
CA ALA A 198 10.45 4.01 -22.67
C ALA A 198 10.11 4.68 -21.34
N ILE A 199 8.85 4.60 -20.89
CA ILE A 199 8.44 5.14 -19.58
C ILE A 199 8.67 4.16 -18.42
N LEU A 200 8.98 2.89 -18.71
CA LEU A 200 9.10 1.84 -17.70
C LEU A 200 10.04 2.22 -16.54
N PRO A 201 11.28 2.70 -16.76
CA PRO A 201 12.16 3.07 -15.66
C PRO A 201 11.56 4.14 -14.77
N PHE A 202 10.98 5.17 -15.37
CA PHE A 202 10.33 6.25 -14.63
C PHE A 202 9.08 5.76 -13.89
N ALA A 203 8.25 4.91 -14.50
CA ALA A 203 7.04 4.38 -13.90
C ALA A 203 7.33 3.48 -12.69
N LEU A 204 8.36 2.62 -12.78
CA LEU A 204 8.84 1.80 -11.66
C LEU A 204 9.33 2.69 -10.50
N ALA A 205 10.17 3.69 -10.79
CA ALA A 205 10.67 4.60 -9.77
C ALA A 205 9.56 5.47 -9.17
N PHE A 206 8.60 5.91 -9.97
CA PHE A 206 7.45 6.68 -9.51
C PHE A 206 6.62 5.87 -8.51
N ALA A 207 6.27 4.62 -8.86
CA ALA A 207 5.55 3.73 -7.97
C ALA A 207 6.34 3.42 -6.69
N GLY A 208 7.65 3.12 -6.80
CA GLY A 208 8.53 2.96 -5.64
C GLY A 208 8.59 4.21 -4.75
N GLY A 209 8.62 5.39 -5.34
CA GLY A 209 8.63 6.67 -4.63
C GLY A 209 7.34 6.96 -3.86
N THR A 210 6.17 6.64 -4.45
CA THR A 210 4.89 6.74 -3.74
C THR A 210 4.83 5.79 -2.56
N MET A 211 5.29 4.54 -2.72
CA MET A 211 5.34 3.55 -1.64
C MET A 211 6.27 3.99 -0.51
N LEU A 212 7.48 4.50 -0.82
CA LEU A 212 8.38 5.03 0.19
C LEU A 212 7.78 6.21 0.97
N TYR A 213 7.01 7.06 0.29
CA TYR A 213 6.31 8.17 0.95
C TYR A 213 5.30 7.67 1.97
N VAL A 214 4.41 6.73 1.58
CA VAL A 214 3.42 6.12 2.48
C VAL A 214 4.07 5.46 3.69
N ILE A 215 5.12 4.65 3.46
CA ILE A 215 5.82 3.96 4.54
C ILE A 215 6.38 4.96 5.56
N SER A 216 7.02 6.02 5.07
CA SER A 216 7.73 6.99 5.91
C SER A 216 6.81 7.96 6.62
N ASP A 217 5.77 8.46 5.92
CA ASP A 217 4.91 9.53 6.42
C ASP A 217 3.72 9.01 7.23
N GLU A 218 3.30 7.76 6.97
CA GLU A 218 2.08 7.23 7.58
C GLU A 218 2.31 5.91 8.33
N MET A 219 2.79 4.84 7.66
CA MET A 219 2.82 3.52 8.27
C MET A 219 3.77 3.44 9.47
N ILE A 220 5.02 3.91 9.33
CA ILE A 220 5.99 3.87 10.44
C ILE A 220 5.52 4.75 11.61
N PRO A 221 5.11 6.02 11.43
CA PRO A 221 4.60 6.84 12.51
C PRO A 221 3.40 6.21 13.23
N GLU A 222 2.42 5.68 12.49
CA GLU A 222 1.23 5.05 13.05
C GLU A 222 1.59 3.84 13.93
N THR A 223 2.46 2.95 13.45
CA THR A 223 2.86 1.75 14.19
C THR A 223 3.69 2.04 15.44
N HIS A 224 4.21 3.25 15.59
CA HIS A 224 5.00 3.69 16.75
C HIS A 224 4.24 4.65 17.67
N ALA A 225 2.97 4.97 17.39
CA ALA A 225 2.18 5.94 18.15
C ALA A 225 1.63 5.42 19.48
N HIS A 226 1.57 4.10 19.70
CA HIS A 226 0.82 3.49 20.82
C HIS A 226 1.71 2.81 21.87
N GLY A 227 3.02 3.09 21.91
CA GLY A 227 3.95 2.63 22.95
C GLY A 227 4.52 1.22 22.77
N GLU A 228 4.30 0.59 21.62
CA GLU A 228 4.85 -0.75 21.27
C GLU A 228 5.98 -0.68 20.24
N GLU A 229 6.73 0.39 20.24
CA GLU A 229 7.77 0.76 19.26
C GLU A 229 8.76 -0.37 18.94
N ARG A 230 9.22 -1.11 19.96
CA ARG A 230 10.17 -2.23 19.75
C ARG A 230 9.51 -3.40 19.02
N GLY A 231 8.27 -3.75 19.38
CA GLY A 231 7.51 -4.81 18.74
C GLY A 231 7.25 -4.48 17.27
N ALA A 232 6.82 -3.26 16.98
CA ALA A 232 6.62 -2.75 15.63
C ALA A 232 7.91 -2.78 14.81
N THR A 233 9.04 -2.30 15.37
CA THR A 233 10.35 -2.32 14.72
C THR A 233 10.77 -3.73 14.31
N TYR A 234 10.69 -4.72 15.22
CA TYR A 234 11.07 -6.10 14.89
C TYR A 234 10.11 -6.73 13.87
N SER A 235 8.82 -6.39 13.92
CA SER A 235 7.82 -6.86 12.96
C SER A 235 8.08 -6.30 11.55
N LEU A 236 8.44 -5.03 11.44
CA LEU A 236 8.87 -4.40 10.19
C LEU A 236 10.10 -5.09 9.62
N LEU A 237 11.14 -5.30 10.45
CA LEU A 237 12.34 -6.00 10.01
C LEU A 237 12.04 -7.43 9.56
N PHE A 238 11.12 -8.13 10.23
CA PHE A 238 10.71 -9.47 9.82
C PHE A 238 10.00 -9.46 8.46
N GLY A 239 9.07 -8.52 8.24
CA GLY A 239 8.39 -8.35 6.95
C GLY A 239 9.37 -8.03 5.81
N PHE A 240 10.31 -7.12 6.07
CA PHE A 240 11.38 -6.77 5.13
C PHE A 240 12.25 -7.99 4.77
N CYS A 241 12.72 -8.72 5.76
CA CYS A 241 13.55 -9.91 5.54
C CYS A 241 12.79 -11.03 4.81
N LEU A 242 11.50 -11.23 5.13
CA LEU A 242 10.67 -12.22 4.45
C LEU A 242 10.56 -11.88 2.95
N MET A 243 10.26 -10.63 2.62
CA MET A 243 10.13 -10.20 1.22
C MET A 243 11.48 -10.25 0.49
N LEU A 244 12.59 -9.88 1.15
CA LEU A 244 13.94 -10.01 0.62
C LEU A 244 14.26 -11.46 0.27
N VAL A 245 13.92 -12.41 1.15
CA VAL A 245 14.12 -13.84 0.89
C VAL A 245 13.27 -14.31 -0.28
N CYS A 246 12.02 -13.87 -0.37
CA CYS A 246 11.15 -14.19 -1.50
C CYS A 246 11.73 -13.66 -2.82
N ASP A 247 12.21 -12.42 -2.83
CA ASP A 247 12.81 -11.78 -3.99
C ASP A 247 14.05 -12.57 -4.48
N ILE A 248 14.95 -12.92 -3.58
CA ILE A 248 16.20 -13.66 -3.93
C ILE A 248 15.93 -15.11 -4.35
N LEU A 249 14.93 -15.79 -3.75
CA LEU A 249 14.70 -17.22 -4.04
C LEU A 249 13.77 -17.45 -5.23
N LEU A 250 12.93 -16.49 -5.58
CA LEU A 250 11.90 -16.62 -6.62
C LEU A 250 12.17 -15.75 -7.85
N GLY A 251 13.00 -14.70 -7.72
CA GLY A 251 13.49 -13.81 -8.80
C GLY A 251 14.79 -14.30 -9.36
#